data_af1763f5bc1d90db247926d28b1eb6d8
#
_entry.id   af1763f5bc1d90db247926d28b1eb6d8
#
_cell.length_a   1.000
_cell.length_b   1.000
_cell.length_c   1.000
_cell.angle_alpha   90.00
_cell.angle_beta   90.00
_cell.angle_gamma   90.00
#
_symmetry.space_group_name_H-M   'P 1'
#
loop_
_entity.id
_entity.type
_entity.pdbx_description
1 polymer ?
#
loop_
_entity_poly.entity_id
_entity_poly.type
_entity_poly.pdbx_seq_one_letter_code
_entity_poly.pdbx_strand_id
1 'polypeptide(L)'
;MKARELPALERLRELFEINPASPTGLSRRMALGKRPAGSPAGGDSKLGYWKLCVDRQQIHVHRIVYALRYGSIPEGHLVSHINHNGFDNRIENLRITAYSQGTRSRRKRDESLCLPFGVSRIGSYYRAQMCKPTGTVTKVGSLSVVALWVKRQSA
;
A
#
# COMPACT_ATOMS: atom_id res chain seq x y z
N MET A 1 0.79 4.63 -13.47
CA MET A 1 -0.53 3.97 -13.29
C MET A 1 -1.38 4.88 -12.42
N LYS A 2 -2.49 5.42 -12.92
CA LYS A 2 -3.45 6.14 -12.07
C LYS A 2 -4.13 5.15 -11.10
N ALA A 3 -4.29 5.53 -9.85
CA ALA A 3 -5.12 4.75 -8.93
C ALA A 3 -6.56 4.74 -9.48
N ARG A 4 -7.18 3.56 -9.55
CA ARG A 4 -8.57 3.46 -10.01
C ARG A 4 -9.46 4.32 -9.12
N GLU A 5 -10.40 5.01 -9.72
CA GLU A 5 -11.41 5.79 -9.00
C GLU A 5 -12.21 4.88 -8.05
N LEU A 6 -12.62 5.46 -6.94
CA LEU A 6 -13.54 4.78 -6.01
C LEU A 6 -14.98 4.93 -6.54
N PRO A 7 -15.88 3.98 -6.25
CA PRO A 7 -17.31 4.18 -6.41
C PRO A 7 -17.78 5.42 -5.65
N ALA A 8 -18.95 5.94 -6.02
CA ALA A 8 -19.55 7.09 -5.35
C ALA A 8 -19.58 6.89 -3.82
N LEU A 9 -19.30 7.95 -3.08
CA LEU A 9 -19.20 7.90 -1.62
C LEU A 9 -20.53 7.46 -0.98
N GLU A 10 -21.65 7.92 -1.53
CA GLU A 10 -23.00 7.52 -1.11
C GLU A 10 -23.17 6.02 -1.22
N ARG A 11 -22.74 5.45 -2.34
CA ARG A 11 -22.79 3.98 -2.55
C ARG A 11 -21.93 3.23 -1.54
N LEU A 12 -20.75 3.73 -1.20
CA LEU A 12 -19.91 3.12 -0.19
C LEU A 12 -20.53 3.21 1.21
N ARG A 13 -21.21 4.32 1.54
CA ARG A 13 -21.93 4.52 2.81
C ARG A 13 -23.16 3.63 2.94
N GLU A 14 -23.84 3.34 1.85
CA GLU A 14 -24.95 2.39 1.84
C GLU A 14 -24.49 0.97 2.17
N LEU A 15 -23.38 0.55 1.59
CA LEU A 15 -22.90 -0.83 1.65
C LEU A 15 -22.08 -1.13 2.88
N PHE A 16 -21.33 -0.13 3.41
CA PHE A 16 -20.30 -0.35 4.42
C PHE A 16 -20.34 0.69 5.53
N GLU A 17 -19.81 0.27 6.68
CA GLU A 17 -19.53 1.14 7.82
C GLU A 17 -18.13 0.86 8.38
N ILE A 18 -17.49 1.90 8.94
CA ILE A 18 -16.22 1.76 9.63
C ILE A 18 -16.49 1.04 10.95
N ASN A 19 -15.81 -0.10 11.16
CA ASN A 19 -15.91 -0.87 12.38
C ASN A 19 -14.53 -1.27 12.86
N PRO A 20 -13.98 -0.59 13.88
CA PRO A 20 -12.66 -0.90 14.44
C PRO A 20 -12.54 -2.31 15.02
N ALA A 21 -13.65 -2.91 15.45
CA ALA A 21 -13.69 -4.29 15.97
C ALA A 21 -13.62 -5.34 14.84
N SER A 22 -13.89 -4.94 13.60
CA SER A 22 -13.75 -5.82 12.44
C SER A 22 -12.28 -6.05 12.09
N PRO A 23 -11.86 -7.29 11.78
CA PRO A 23 -10.47 -7.58 11.38
C PRO A 23 -10.03 -6.82 10.12
N THR A 24 -10.97 -6.38 9.29
CA THR A 24 -10.71 -5.61 8.09
C THR A 24 -10.83 -4.09 8.30
N GLY A 25 -11.29 -3.64 9.48
CA GLY A 25 -11.63 -2.24 9.77
C GLY A 25 -12.97 -1.80 9.15
N LEU A 26 -13.70 -2.71 8.48
CA LEU A 26 -14.92 -2.42 7.72
C LEU A 26 -15.95 -3.53 7.91
N SER A 27 -17.21 -3.17 8.12
CA SER A 27 -18.35 -4.10 8.18
C SER A 27 -19.38 -3.78 7.10
N ARG A 28 -20.18 -4.79 6.73
CA ARG A 28 -21.31 -4.64 5.82
C ARG A 28 -22.52 -4.08 6.53
N ARG A 29 -23.15 -3.06 5.97
CA ARG A 29 -24.45 -2.56 6.46
C ARG A 29 -25.62 -3.42 5.97
N MET A 30 -25.49 -4.03 4.80
CA MET A 30 -26.51 -4.83 4.18
C MET A 30 -26.03 -6.25 3.92
N ALA A 31 -26.93 -7.21 3.96
CA ALA A 31 -26.64 -8.57 3.54
C ALA A 31 -26.38 -8.59 2.00
N LEU A 32 -25.33 -9.27 1.58
CA LEU A 32 -24.99 -9.44 0.16
C LEU A 32 -24.76 -10.92 -0.14
N GLY A 33 -25.77 -11.56 -0.73
CA GLY A 33 -25.78 -12.99 -0.98
C GLY A 33 -25.67 -13.78 0.32
N LYS A 34 -24.69 -14.68 0.43
CA LYS A 34 -24.45 -15.49 1.64
C LYS A 34 -23.77 -14.74 2.80
N ARG A 35 -23.50 -13.44 2.65
CA ARG A 35 -22.78 -12.64 3.66
C ARG A 35 -23.76 -11.74 4.39
N PRO A 36 -23.98 -11.97 5.71
CA PRO A 36 -24.96 -11.20 6.47
C PRO A 36 -24.49 -9.76 6.73
N ALA A 37 -25.44 -8.88 7.04
CA ALA A 37 -25.15 -7.58 7.59
C ALA A 37 -24.31 -7.71 8.87
N GLY A 38 -23.45 -6.71 9.17
CA GLY A 38 -22.51 -6.74 10.28
C GLY A 38 -21.24 -7.58 10.04
N SER A 39 -21.22 -8.45 9.02
CA SER A 39 -20.04 -9.27 8.74
C SER A 39 -18.85 -8.43 8.24
N PRO A 40 -17.59 -8.86 8.51
CA PRO A 40 -16.40 -8.19 7.98
C PRO A 40 -16.44 -8.03 6.46
N ALA A 41 -16.10 -6.86 5.97
CA ALA A 41 -16.04 -6.58 4.54
C ALA A 41 -14.60 -6.62 4.05
N GLY A 42 -14.31 -7.56 3.16
CA GLY A 42 -12.99 -7.75 2.56
C GLY A 42 -12.52 -9.19 2.65
N GLY A 43 -11.54 -9.53 1.83
CA GLY A 43 -10.82 -10.79 1.83
C GLY A 43 -9.32 -10.53 1.68
N ASP A 44 -8.49 -11.48 2.11
CA ASP A 44 -7.05 -11.39 1.93
C ASP A 44 -6.70 -11.41 0.44
N SER A 45 -5.92 -10.44 0.02
CA SER A 45 -5.43 -10.34 -1.36
C SER A 45 -4.23 -11.24 -1.67
N LYS A 46 -3.71 -11.97 -0.68
CA LYS A 46 -2.41 -12.69 -0.71
C LYS A 46 -1.19 -11.77 -0.99
N LEU A 47 -1.41 -10.47 -0.97
CA LEU A 47 -0.37 -9.44 -1.18
C LEU A 47 -0.17 -8.56 0.06
N GLY A 48 -0.69 -8.99 1.23
CA GLY A 48 -0.56 -8.25 2.48
C GLY A 48 -1.57 -7.11 2.65
N TYR A 49 -2.72 -7.18 1.97
CA TYR A 49 -3.78 -6.17 2.07
C TYR A 49 -5.17 -6.81 2.05
N TRP A 50 -6.14 -6.18 2.69
CA TRP A 50 -7.53 -6.51 2.50
C TRP A 50 -8.08 -5.92 1.20
N LYS A 51 -8.80 -6.72 0.42
CA LYS A 51 -9.51 -6.30 -0.79
C LYS A 51 -10.96 -6.72 -0.75
N LEU A 52 -11.79 -5.96 -1.44
CA LEU A 52 -13.17 -6.34 -1.71
C LEU A 52 -13.57 -5.92 -3.12
N CYS A 53 -14.63 -6.53 -3.62
CA CYS A 53 -15.22 -6.21 -4.92
C CYS A 53 -16.50 -5.39 -4.70
N VAL A 54 -16.56 -4.19 -5.30
CA VAL A 54 -17.74 -3.33 -5.37
C VAL A 54 -17.98 -3.04 -6.84
N ASP A 55 -19.19 -3.27 -7.31
CA ASP A 55 -19.61 -3.00 -8.69
C ASP A 55 -18.60 -3.54 -9.73
N ARG A 56 -18.21 -4.82 -9.57
CA ARG A 56 -17.22 -5.54 -10.39
C ARG A 56 -15.78 -4.97 -10.32
N GLN A 57 -15.53 -3.99 -9.45
CA GLN A 57 -14.22 -3.38 -9.28
C GLN A 57 -13.55 -3.88 -7.99
N GLN A 58 -12.32 -4.40 -8.10
CA GLN A 58 -11.52 -4.75 -6.93
C GLN A 58 -10.88 -3.50 -6.32
N ILE A 59 -11.15 -3.28 -5.03
CA ILE A 59 -10.71 -2.11 -4.28
C ILE A 59 -10.04 -2.55 -2.99
N HIS A 60 -8.96 -1.88 -2.60
CA HIS A 60 -8.34 -2.07 -1.30
C HIS A 60 -9.20 -1.45 -0.19
N VAL A 61 -9.40 -2.18 0.90
CA VAL A 61 -10.26 -1.78 2.02
C VAL A 61 -9.80 -0.47 2.66
N HIS A 62 -8.50 -0.27 2.88
CA HIS A 62 -7.96 0.97 3.47
C HIS A 62 -8.36 2.24 2.69
N ARG A 63 -8.53 2.15 1.36
CA ARG A 63 -9.02 3.28 0.56
C ARG A 63 -10.48 3.59 0.85
N ILE A 64 -11.30 2.57 1.07
CA ILE A 64 -12.72 2.73 1.39
C ILE A 64 -12.85 3.31 2.81
N VAL A 65 -12.12 2.76 3.79
CA VAL A 65 -12.11 3.30 5.16
C VAL A 65 -11.73 4.78 5.18
N TYR A 66 -10.68 5.14 4.43
CA TYR A 66 -10.25 6.53 4.33
C TYR A 66 -11.33 7.44 3.69
N ALA A 67 -11.92 6.99 2.57
CA ALA A 67 -12.97 7.75 1.88
C ALA A 67 -14.23 7.90 2.73
N LEU A 68 -14.66 6.86 3.45
CA LEU A 68 -15.80 6.93 4.36
C LEU A 68 -15.58 7.94 5.49
N ARG A 69 -14.34 8.08 5.98
CA ARG A 69 -13.99 9.00 7.07
C ARG A 69 -13.83 10.45 6.61
N TYR A 70 -13.11 10.66 5.49
CA TYR A 70 -12.68 11.99 5.05
C TYR A 70 -13.38 12.49 3.78
N GLY A 71 -14.24 11.66 3.17
CA GLY A 71 -15.03 11.99 2.00
C GLY A 71 -14.36 11.67 0.68
N SER A 72 -13.09 11.97 0.50
CA SER A 72 -12.38 11.71 -0.76
C SER A 72 -10.89 11.48 -0.57
N ILE A 73 -10.26 10.88 -1.57
CA ILE A 73 -8.80 10.81 -1.67
C ILE A 73 -8.39 11.84 -2.72
N PRO A 74 -7.57 12.86 -2.38
CA PRO A 74 -7.14 13.87 -3.34
C PRO A 74 -6.43 13.24 -4.55
N GLU A 75 -6.60 13.86 -5.73
CA GLU A 75 -5.93 13.40 -6.93
C GLU A 75 -4.40 13.43 -6.76
N GLY A 76 -3.71 12.46 -7.34
CA GLY A 76 -2.27 12.32 -7.19
C GLY A 76 -1.80 11.79 -5.84
N HIS A 77 -2.71 11.41 -4.95
CA HIS A 77 -2.39 10.86 -3.64
C HIS A 77 -2.80 9.39 -3.50
N LEU A 78 -2.11 8.71 -2.59
CA LEU A 78 -2.37 7.33 -2.18
C LEU A 78 -2.68 7.30 -0.68
N VAL A 79 -3.50 6.34 -0.27
CA VAL A 79 -3.65 5.98 1.14
C VAL A 79 -2.57 4.95 1.49
N SER A 80 -1.79 5.21 2.51
CA SER A 80 -0.72 4.33 2.99
C SER A 80 -0.86 4.07 4.49
N HIS A 81 -0.31 2.93 4.93
CA HIS A 81 -0.27 2.53 6.34
C HIS A 81 0.97 3.12 7.02
N ILE A 82 0.80 3.75 8.19
CA ILE A 82 1.90 4.37 8.95
C ILE A 82 2.84 3.27 9.48
N ASN A 83 2.29 2.19 10.02
CA ASN A 83 3.03 1.05 10.55
C ASN A 83 3.49 0.04 9.49
N HIS A 84 3.26 0.32 8.19
CA HIS A 84 3.55 -0.57 7.07
C HIS A 84 2.82 -1.94 7.07
N ASN A 85 1.86 -2.16 7.96
CA ASN A 85 1.01 -3.33 7.99
C ASN A 85 -0.26 -3.09 7.17
N GLY A 86 -0.35 -3.69 5.97
CA GLY A 86 -1.49 -3.52 5.07
C GLY A 86 -2.80 -4.17 5.55
N PHE A 87 -2.77 -4.93 6.62
CA PHE A 87 -3.96 -5.51 7.25
C PHE A 87 -4.55 -4.60 8.35
N ASP A 88 -3.81 -3.63 8.86
CA ASP A 88 -4.25 -2.71 9.91
C ASP A 88 -4.89 -1.46 9.32
N ASN A 89 -6.19 -1.53 9.05
CA ASN A 89 -6.95 -0.45 8.43
C ASN A 89 -7.60 0.51 9.46
N ARG A 90 -7.15 0.52 10.70
CA ARG A 90 -7.59 1.54 11.66
C ARG A 90 -7.29 2.93 11.13
N ILE A 91 -8.20 3.86 11.34
CA ILE A 91 -8.11 5.19 10.72
C ILE A 91 -6.86 5.96 11.18
N GLU A 92 -6.44 5.77 12.44
CA GLU A 92 -5.25 6.37 13.04
C GLU A 92 -3.95 5.89 12.35
N ASN A 93 -4.01 4.70 11.74
CA ASN A 93 -2.88 4.11 11.02
C ASN A 93 -2.86 4.49 9.53
N LEU A 94 -3.85 5.21 9.02
CA LEU A 94 -3.95 5.58 7.63
C LEU A 94 -3.55 7.04 7.39
N ARG A 95 -2.73 7.27 6.38
CA ARG A 95 -2.34 8.61 5.92
C ARG A 95 -2.39 8.71 4.41
N ILE A 96 -2.60 9.94 3.92
CA ILE A 96 -2.39 10.24 2.50
C ILE A 96 -0.92 10.52 2.23
N THR A 97 -0.44 10.09 1.08
CA THR A 97 0.94 10.27 0.65
C THR A 97 0.93 10.59 -0.83
N ALA A 98 1.69 11.58 -1.28
CA ALA A 98 1.81 11.88 -2.70
C ALA A 98 2.32 10.64 -3.46
N TYR A 99 1.81 10.43 -4.67
CA TYR A 99 2.15 9.25 -5.48
C TYR A 99 3.66 9.06 -5.65
N SER A 100 4.40 10.14 -5.84
CA SER A 100 5.86 10.14 -5.95
C SER A 100 6.57 9.63 -4.68
N GLN A 101 6.00 9.90 -3.50
CA GLN A 101 6.54 9.45 -2.22
C GLN A 101 6.13 8.01 -1.89
N GLY A 102 4.88 7.62 -2.23
CA GLY A 102 4.37 6.27 -1.99
C GLY A 102 5.11 5.18 -2.77
N THR A 103 5.66 5.51 -3.94
CA THR A 103 6.49 4.57 -4.71
C THR A 103 7.88 4.37 -4.11
N ARG A 104 8.41 5.37 -3.39
CA ARG A 104 9.73 5.29 -2.71
C ARG A 104 9.68 4.47 -1.44
N SER A 105 8.54 4.42 -0.74
CA SER A 105 8.38 3.69 0.53
C SER A 105 8.03 2.22 0.39
N ARG A 106 7.99 1.68 -0.84
CA ARG A 106 7.82 0.23 -1.03
C ARG A 106 9.01 -0.50 -0.45
N ARG A 107 8.85 -1.06 0.77
CA ARG A 107 9.80 -2.04 1.28
C ARG A 107 9.92 -3.16 0.26
N LYS A 108 11.14 -3.51 -0.10
CA LYS A 108 11.41 -4.70 -0.88
C LYS A 108 10.91 -5.91 -0.10
N ARG A 109 10.27 -6.81 -0.81
CA ARG A 109 9.59 -8.01 -0.29
C ARG A 109 10.53 -9.05 0.34
N ASP A 110 11.83 -8.78 0.43
CA ASP A 110 12.85 -9.70 0.93
C ASP A 110 13.30 -9.23 2.32
N GLU A 111 12.51 -9.57 3.35
CA GLU A 111 12.84 -9.30 4.75
C GLU A 111 14.05 -10.13 5.26
N SER A 112 14.44 -11.19 4.53
CA SER A 112 15.58 -12.03 4.88
C SER A 112 16.93 -11.37 4.60
N LEU A 113 16.95 -10.37 3.72
CA LEU A 113 18.16 -9.60 3.39
C LEU A 113 17.87 -8.13 3.67
N CYS A 114 18.36 -7.63 4.80
CA CYS A 114 18.31 -6.19 5.16
C CYS A 114 19.20 -5.37 4.21
N LEU A 115 18.78 -5.30 2.93
CA LEU A 115 19.54 -4.60 1.90
C LEU A 115 19.38 -3.09 2.02
N PRO A 116 20.45 -2.29 1.84
CA PRO A 116 20.38 -0.86 1.82
C PRO A 116 19.39 -0.32 0.77
N PHE A 117 18.87 0.88 1.00
CA PHE A 117 17.97 1.56 0.05
C PHE A 117 18.60 1.60 -1.36
N GLY A 118 17.83 1.28 -2.39
CA GLY A 118 18.29 1.28 -3.78
C GLY A 118 19.06 0.01 -4.21
N VAL A 119 19.32 -0.94 -3.30
CA VAL A 119 20.00 -2.21 -3.61
C VAL A 119 19.01 -3.32 -3.90
N SER A 120 19.26 -4.11 -4.94
CA SER A 120 18.48 -5.30 -5.33
C SER A 120 19.42 -6.49 -5.61
N ARG A 121 18.97 -7.71 -5.26
CA ARG A 121 19.65 -8.93 -5.62
C ARG A 121 19.31 -9.31 -7.06
N ILE A 122 20.30 -9.74 -7.84
CA ILE A 122 20.16 -10.28 -9.19
C ILE A 122 20.96 -11.57 -9.25
N GLY A 123 20.30 -12.72 -9.06
CA GLY A 123 20.99 -14.01 -8.97
C GLY A 123 22.00 -14.00 -7.82
N SER A 124 23.27 -14.23 -8.13
CA SER A 124 24.39 -14.24 -7.17
C SER A 124 24.97 -12.86 -6.88
N TYR A 125 24.55 -11.80 -7.57
CA TYR A 125 25.09 -10.46 -7.45
C TYR A 125 24.05 -9.48 -6.92
N TYR A 126 24.53 -8.28 -6.54
CA TYR A 126 23.69 -7.17 -6.08
C TYR A 126 23.83 -5.98 -7.03
N ARG A 127 22.74 -5.28 -7.26
CA ARG A 127 22.70 -4.04 -8.04
C ARG A 127 22.19 -2.90 -7.17
N ALA A 128 22.98 -1.84 -7.06
CA ALA A 128 22.49 -0.55 -6.56
C ALA A 128 22.12 0.34 -7.73
N GLN A 129 21.01 1.07 -7.57
CA GLN A 129 20.53 2.04 -8.54
C GLN A 129 20.11 3.31 -7.79
N MET A 130 20.69 4.44 -8.17
CA MET A 130 20.38 5.74 -7.59
C MET A 130 20.03 6.74 -8.68
N CYS A 131 18.90 7.44 -8.52
CA CYS A 131 18.51 8.52 -9.39
C CYS A 131 19.15 9.83 -8.89
N LYS A 132 19.92 10.50 -9.74
CA LYS A 132 20.48 11.83 -9.52
C LYS A 132 19.85 12.82 -10.51
N PRO A 133 19.92 14.12 -10.27
CA PRO A 133 19.45 15.13 -11.23
C PRO A 133 20.09 14.99 -12.62
N THR A 134 21.31 14.47 -12.67
CA THR A 134 22.08 14.21 -13.92
C THR A 134 21.76 12.86 -14.58
N GLY A 135 20.87 12.02 -14.00
CA GLY A 135 20.51 10.70 -14.52
C GLY A 135 20.62 9.58 -13.49
N THR A 136 20.38 8.37 -13.94
CA THR A 136 20.43 7.17 -13.10
C THR A 136 21.80 6.56 -13.11
N VAL A 137 22.40 6.38 -11.94
CA VAL A 137 23.70 5.71 -11.76
C VAL A 137 23.49 4.31 -11.20
N THR A 138 24.15 3.32 -11.80
CA THR A 138 24.00 1.91 -11.41
C THR A 138 25.36 1.29 -11.10
N LYS A 139 25.44 0.50 -10.02
CA LYS A 139 26.63 -0.30 -9.65
C LYS A 139 26.20 -1.75 -9.43
N VAL A 140 26.98 -2.68 -9.97
CA VAL A 140 26.77 -4.13 -9.81
C VAL A 140 28.02 -4.74 -9.16
N GLY A 141 27.83 -5.69 -8.25
CA GLY A 141 28.93 -6.39 -7.58
C GLY A 141 28.46 -7.20 -6.37
N SER A 142 29.42 -7.61 -5.51
CA SER A 142 29.07 -8.22 -4.23
C SER A 142 28.34 -7.25 -3.30
N LEU A 143 27.66 -7.78 -2.28
CA LEU A 143 26.89 -6.93 -1.34
C LEU A 143 27.75 -5.87 -0.68
N SER A 144 28.97 -6.23 -0.26
CA SER A 144 29.92 -5.30 0.38
C SER A 144 30.33 -4.15 -0.53
N VAL A 145 30.66 -4.44 -1.78
CA VAL A 145 31.04 -3.44 -2.78
C VAL A 145 29.89 -2.48 -3.08
N VAL A 146 28.70 -3.01 -3.24
CA VAL A 146 27.50 -2.22 -3.56
C VAL A 146 27.07 -1.38 -2.36
N ALA A 147 27.13 -1.93 -1.15
CA ALA A 147 26.78 -1.20 0.07
C ALA A 147 27.75 -0.04 0.35
N LEU A 148 29.04 -0.25 0.17
CA LEU A 148 30.06 0.79 0.31
C LEU A 148 29.87 1.91 -0.73
N TRP A 149 29.56 1.53 -1.98
CA TRP A 149 29.27 2.50 -3.04
C TRP A 149 28.03 3.36 -2.72
N VAL A 150 26.93 2.73 -2.20
CA VAL A 150 25.72 3.48 -1.78
C VAL A 150 26.04 4.48 -0.68
N LYS A 151 26.80 4.09 0.35
CA LYS A 151 27.23 5.02 1.43
C LYS A 151 28.00 6.23 0.89
N ARG A 152 28.90 6.02 -0.06
CA ARG A 152 29.67 7.12 -0.69
C ARG A 152 28.82 8.08 -1.54
N GLN A 153 27.67 7.63 -2.04
CA GLN A 153 26.78 8.48 -2.83
C GLN A 153 25.75 9.24 -1.97
N SER A 154 25.59 8.83 -0.71
CA SER A 154 24.65 9.43 0.26
C SER A 154 25.33 10.42 1.21
N ALA A 155 26.66 10.54 1.17
CA ALA A 155 27.46 11.52 1.89
C ALA A 155 27.68 12.77 1.01
#